data_f1e1d527507405064abe50bda44b6a37
#
_entry.id   f1e1d527507405064abe50bda44b6a37
#
_cell.length_a   1.000
_cell.length_b   1.000
_cell.length_c   1.000
_cell.angle_alpha   90.00
_cell.angle_beta   90.00
_cell.angle_gamma   90.00
#
_symmetry.space_group_name_H-M   'P 1'
#
loop_
_entity.id
_entity.type
_entity.pdbx_description
1 polymer ?
#
loop_
_entity_poly.entity_id
_entity_poly.type
_entity_poly.pdbx_seq_one_letter_code
_entity_poly.pdbx_strand_id
1 'polypeptide(L)'
;AKAEIFRVPLFGSAARAVGTIPIQRENRKQAFQSYEEAGEHIRDGKSVVVYPEGTRGASYELRPFKKGPFVLAVAAQVPIVPTLLHGTIEVLRRGSFWLRPGTVHVHLLEPIATAGLGYQDRDGLARAVYACLAEAQRGTYGIASGAYRGEGDRTLPTAAPEGVRTPA
;
A
#
# COMPACT_ATOMS: atom_id res chain seq x y z
N ALA A 1 8.67 -5.21 -3.85
CA ALA A 1 9.55 -4.28 -3.10
C ALA A 1 10.40 -3.45 -4.07
N LYS A 2 11.17 -2.46 -3.58
CA LYS A 2 12.16 -1.76 -4.41
C LYS A 2 13.23 -2.71 -4.92
N ALA A 3 13.58 -2.65 -6.21
CA ALA A 3 14.57 -3.56 -6.81
C ALA A 3 15.95 -3.49 -6.15
N GLU A 4 16.36 -2.32 -5.61
CA GLU A 4 17.64 -2.12 -4.92
C GLU A 4 17.78 -2.99 -3.66
N ILE A 5 16.68 -3.31 -2.98
CA ILE A 5 16.68 -4.16 -1.77
C ILE A 5 17.19 -5.57 -2.08
N PHE A 6 16.96 -6.05 -3.31
CA PHE A 6 17.42 -7.38 -3.74
C PHE A 6 18.93 -7.48 -3.98
N ARG A 7 19.65 -6.33 -3.97
CA ARG A 7 21.12 -6.28 -4.06
C ARG A 7 21.79 -6.41 -2.70
N VAL A 8 21.03 -6.29 -1.60
CA VAL A 8 21.56 -6.43 -0.24
C VAL A 8 21.83 -7.92 0.03
N PRO A 9 23.08 -8.31 0.38
CA PRO A 9 23.42 -9.70 0.70
C PRO A 9 22.49 -10.27 1.80
N LEU A 10 22.16 -11.54 1.71
CA LEU A 10 21.24 -12.28 2.57
C LEU A 10 19.78 -11.79 2.46
N PHE A 11 19.54 -10.48 2.54
CA PHE A 11 18.19 -9.92 2.48
C PHE A 11 17.53 -10.13 1.11
N GLY A 12 18.28 -9.92 0.03
CA GLY A 12 17.78 -10.14 -1.33
C GLY A 12 17.37 -11.59 -1.59
N SER A 13 18.16 -12.54 -1.09
CA SER A 13 17.86 -13.98 -1.20
C SER A 13 16.62 -14.34 -0.38
N ALA A 14 16.53 -13.87 0.85
CA ALA A 14 15.37 -14.08 1.71
C ALA A 14 14.10 -13.46 1.11
N ALA A 15 14.18 -12.23 0.57
CA ALA A 15 13.06 -11.57 -0.09
C ALA A 15 12.54 -12.37 -1.30
N ARG A 16 13.44 -12.95 -2.11
CA ARG A 16 13.05 -13.84 -3.21
C ARG A 16 12.41 -15.12 -2.71
N ALA A 17 12.98 -15.74 -1.68
CA ALA A 17 12.47 -16.99 -1.12
C ALA A 17 11.03 -16.87 -0.60
N VAL A 18 10.65 -15.68 -0.08
CA VAL A 18 9.26 -15.40 0.33
C VAL A 18 8.38 -14.85 -0.80
N GLY A 19 8.83 -14.95 -2.06
CA GLY A 19 8.04 -14.53 -3.22
C GLY A 19 7.89 -13.01 -3.39
N THR A 20 8.78 -12.20 -2.79
CA THR A 20 8.71 -10.74 -2.96
C THR A 20 9.09 -10.35 -4.39
N ILE A 21 8.21 -9.63 -5.09
CA ILE A 21 8.41 -9.18 -6.47
C ILE A 21 9.21 -7.86 -6.47
N PRO A 22 10.36 -7.78 -7.20
CA PRO A 22 11.11 -6.56 -7.36
C PRO A 22 10.35 -5.58 -8.28
N ILE A 23 10.18 -4.32 -7.85
CA ILE A 23 9.53 -3.28 -8.66
C ILE A 23 10.52 -2.15 -8.93
N GLN A 24 10.84 -1.92 -10.18
CA GLN A 24 11.60 -0.76 -10.64
C GLN A 24 10.65 0.42 -10.90
N ARG A 25 10.48 1.27 -9.91
CA ARG A 25 9.49 2.36 -9.92
C ARG A 25 9.84 3.49 -10.87
N GLU A 26 11.09 3.62 -11.24
CA GLU A 26 11.63 4.67 -12.11
C GLU A 26 11.47 4.32 -13.59
N ASN A 27 11.27 3.04 -13.91
CA ASN A 27 11.09 2.56 -15.27
C ASN A 27 9.67 1.97 -15.46
N ARG A 28 8.81 2.71 -16.19
CA ARG A 28 7.41 2.29 -16.42
C ARG A 28 7.29 0.91 -17.10
N LYS A 29 8.18 0.61 -18.05
CA LYS A 29 8.17 -0.68 -18.76
C LYS A 29 8.51 -1.84 -17.83
N GLN A 30 9.52 -1.66 -16.99
CA GLN A 30 9.93 -2.70 -16.02
C GLN A 30 8.93 -2.82 -14.85
N ALA A 31 8.28 -1.72 -14.45
CA ALA A 31 7.20 -1.79 -13.49
C ALA A 31 6.01 -2.60 -14.05
N PHE A 32 5.70 -2.44 -15.34
CA PHE A 32 4.66 -3.22 -16.00
C PHE A 32 4.98 -4.73 -16.03
N GLN A 33 6.23 -5.10 -16.36
CA GLN A 33 6.68 -6.50 -16.30
C GLN A 33 6.53 -7.11 -14.90
N SER A 34 6.84 -6.34 -13.85
CA SER A 34 6.63 -6.80 -12.46
C SER A 34 5.15 -7.02 -12.12
N TYR A 35 4.24 -6.28 -12.75
CA TYR A 35 2.79 -6.54 -12.60
C TYR A 35 2.33 -7.75 -13.39
N GLU A 36 2.92 -8.03 -14.55
CA GLU A 36 2.66 -9.27 -15.31
C GLU A 36 3.09 -10.49 -14.49
N GLU A 37 4.30 -10.47 -13.89
CA GLU A 37 4.79 -11.51 -12.98
C GLU A 37 3.84 -11.71 -11.77
N ALA A 38 3.39 -10.61 -11.16
CA ALA A 38 2.39 -10.69 -10.10
C ALA A 38 1.06 -11.31 -10.58
N GLY A 39 0.63 -10.98 -11.80
CA GLY A 39 -0.55 -11.55 -12.43
C GLY A 39 -0.43 -13.07 -12.65
N GLU A 40 0.74 -13.57 -13.00
CA GLU A 40 1.02 -15.01 -13.10
C GLU A 40 0.89 -15.71 -11.75
N HIS A 41 1.49 -15.15 -10.71
CA HIS A 41 1.35 -15.69 -9.35
C HIS A 41 -0.10 -15.75 -8.88
N ILE A 42 -0.91 -14.76 -9.24
CA ILE A 42 -2.34 -14.74 -8.91
C ILE A 42 -3.09 -15.85 -9.68
N ARG A 43 -2.80 -16.04 -10.96
CA ARG A 43 -3.40 -17.12 -11.76
C ARG A 43 -3.02 -18.52 -11.24
N ASP A 44 -1.83 -18.64 -10.65
CA ASP A 44 -1.37 -19.84 -9.94
C ASP A 44 -2.03 -20.03 -8.55
N GLY A 45 -3.02 -19.23 -8.19
CA GLY A 45 -3.75 -19.32 -6.91
C GLY A 45 -3.02 -18.69 -5.72
N LYS A 46 -1.97 -17.89 -5.95
CA LYS A 46 -1.24 -17.20 -4.87
C LYS A 46 -1.88 -15.84 -4.56
N SER A 47 -1.95 -15.50 -3.28
CA SER A 47 -2.31 -14.15 -2.86
C SER A 47 -1.13 -13.20 -2.96
N VAL A 48 -1.38 -11.97 -3.42
CA VAL A 48 -0.36 -10.92 -3.55
C VAL A 48 -0.67 -9.77 -2.60
N VAL A 49 0.25 -9.47 -1.69
CA VAL A 49 0.15 -8.31 -0.79
C VAL A 49 0.81 -7.09 -1.43
N VAL A 50 0.06 -5.99 -1.52
CA VAL A 50 0.54 -4.74 -2.12
C VAL A 50 0.28 -3.56 -1.20
N TYR A 51 1.26 -2.66 -1.10
CA TYR A 51 1.14 -1.41 -0.37
C TYR A 51 0.92 -0.27 -1.37
N PRO A 52 -0.34 0.19 -1.58
CA PRO A 52 -0.67 1.11 -2.67
C PRO A 52 -0.08 2.51 -2.48
N GLU A 53 0.20 2.93 -1.25
CA GLU A 53 0.90 4.18 -0.97
C GLU A 53 2.33 4.22 -1.53
N GLY A 54 2.93 3.06 -1.73
CA GLY A 54 4.26 2.88 -2.31
C GLY A 54 5.42 3.32 -1.41
N THR A 55 5.17 3.88 -0.24
CA THR A 55 6.19 4.27 0.75
C THR A 55 5.59 4.28 2.15
N ARG A 56 6.44 4.19 3.17
CA ARG A 56 6.01 4.32 4.57
C ARG A 56 5.59 5.76 4.85
N GLY A 57 4.45 5.95 5.52
CA GLY A 57 4.00 7.23 6.07
C GLY A 57 4.87 7.68 7.25
N ALA A 58 4.78 8.96 7.60
CA ALA A 58 5.29 9.51 8.87
C ALA A 58 4.19 9.65 9.92
N SER A 59 2.93 9.53 9.50
CA SER A 59 1.72 9.55 10.31
C SER A 59 0.81 8.40 9.91
N TYR A 60 -0.30 8.25 10.60
CA TYR A 60 -1.34 7.27 10.28
C TYR A 60 -2.30 7.73 9.16
N GLU A 61 -2.22 8.98 8.72
CA GLU A 61 -3.04 9.46 7.62
C GLU A 61 -2.73 8.70 6.33
N LEU A 62 -3.76 8.24 5.65
CA LEU A 62 -3.62 7.57 4.37
C LEU A 62 -3.06 8.53 3.32
N ARG A 63 -2.08 8.05 2.59
CA ARG A 63 -1.46 8.79 1.48
C ARG A 63 -2.15 8.45 0.16
N PRO A 64 -1.97 9.28 -0.89
CA PRO A 64 -2.45 8.96 -2.22
C PRO A 64 -1.96 7.59 -2.70
N PHE A 65 -2.86 6.82 -3.30
CA PHE A 65 -2.55 5.49 -3.81
C PHE A 65 -1.97 5.53 -5.22
N LYS A 66 -1.00 4.66 -5.48
CA LYS A 66 -0.46 4.39 -6.81
C LYS A 66 -1.45 3.57 -7.62
N LYS A 67 -1.56 3.84 -8.92
CA LYS A 67 -2.55 3.18 -9.80
C LYS A 67 -2.22 1.71 -10.11
N GLY A 68 -0.93 1.35 -10.10
CA GLY A 68 -0.47 0.02 -10.50
C GLY A 68 -1.16 -1.15 -9.82
N PRO A 69 -1.34 -1.18 -8.49
CA PRO A 69 -2.05 -2.24 -7.79
C PRO A 69 -3.48 -2.48 -8.31
N PHE A 70 -4.20 -1.42 -8.65
CA PHE A 70 -5.58 -1.49 -9.12
C PHE A 70 -5.65 -1.95 -10.59
N VAL A 71 -4.68 -1.56 -11.40
CA VAL A 71 -4.51 -2.11 -12.76
C VAL A 71 -4.27 -3.61 -12.69
N LEU A 72 -3.40 -4.07 -11.79
CA LEU A 72 -3.13 -5.50 -11.60
C LEU A 72 -4.41 -6.26 -11.19
N ALA A 73 -5.14 -5.78 -10.19
CA ALA A 73 -6.35 -6.44 -9.70
C ALA A 73 -7.42 -6.56 -10.79
N VAL A 74 -7.64 -5.48 -11.56
CA VAL A 74 -8.57 -5.48 -12.71
C VAL A 74 -8.09 -6.43 -13.81
N ALA A 75 -6.81 -6.43 -14.16
CA ALA A 75 -6.27 -7.32 -15.18
C ALA A 75 -6.34 -8.81 -14.77
N ALA A 76 -6.17 -9.09 -13.49
CA ALA A 76 -6.27 -10.45 -12.95
C ALA A 76 -7.71 -10.87 -12.60
N GLN A 77 -8.68 -9.95 -12.61
CA GLN A 77 -10.09 -10.18 -12.24
C GLN A 77 -10.25 -10.83 -10.84
N VAL A 78 -9.39 -10.43 -9.89
CA VAL A 78 -9.39 -10.97 -8.52
C VAL A 78 -9.81 -9.92 -7.51
N PRO A 79 -10.57 -10.29 -6.46
CA PRO A 79 -11.03 -9.34 -5.47
C PRO A 79 -9.86 -8.71 -4.72
N ILE A 80 -10.05 -7.46 -4.29
CA ILE A 80 -9.13 -6.76 -3.38
C ILE A 80 -9.69 -6.90 -1.96
N VAL A 81 -8.86 -7.39 -1.02
CA VAL A 81 -9.16 -7.35 0.41
C VAL A 81 -8.43 -6.13 1.00
N PRO A 82 -9.14 -5.01 1.27
CA PRO A 82 -8.53 -3.87 1.92
C PRO A 82 -8.05 -4.27 3.31
N THR A 83 -6.79 -3.97 3.62
CA THR A 83 -6.18 -4.38 4.89
C THR A 83 -5.59 -3.17 5.60
N LEU A 84 -6.15 -2.82 6.76
CA LEU A 84 -5.68 -1.72 7.58
C LEU A 84 -4.64 -2.24 8.58
N LEU A 85 -3.45 -1.62 8.57
CA LEU A 85 -2.39 -1.89 9.53
C LEU A 85 -2.24 -0.70 10.48
N HIS A 86 -2.32 -0.95 11.79
CA HIS A 86 -2.12 0.05 12.83
C HIS A 86 -1.07 -0.42 13.83
N GLY A 87 -0.24 0.50 14.38
CA GLY A 87 0.84 0.19 15.32
C GLY A 87 2.23 0.01 14.66
N THR A 88 2.31 -0.01 13.33
CA THR A 88 3.59 -0.22 12.63
C THR A 88 4.58 0.93 12.79
N ILE A 89 4.10 2.16 12.99
CA ILE A 89 4.93 3.37 13.18
C ILE A 89 5.68 3.30 14.51
N GLU A 90 5.05 2.77 15.55
CA GLU A 90 5.64 2.59 16.88
C GLU A 90 6.74 1.54 16.85
N VAL A 91 6.51 0.44 16.13
CA VAL A 91 7.46 -0.67 16.02
C VAL A 91 8.67 -0.30 15.17
N LEU A 92 8.46 0.36 14.02
CA LEU A 92 9.53 0.75 13.11
C LEU A 92 9.25 2.09 12.44
N ARG A 93 9.75 3.16 13.00
CA ARG A 93 9.64 4.51 12.43
C ARG A 93 10.34 4.63 11.09
N ARG A 94 9.81 5.47 10.23
CA ARG A 94 10.48 5.83 8.97
C ARG A 94 11.85 6.44 9.25
N GLY A 95 12.88 5.94 8.58
CA GLY A 95 14.27 6.39 8.76
C GLY A 95 15.00 5.75 9.94
N SER A 96 14.32 4.93 10.76
CA SER A 96 14.96 4.16 11.82
C SER A 96 15.29 2.74 11.35
N PHE A 97 16.37 2.20 11.87
CA PHE A 97 16.73 0.77 11.78
C PHE A 97 16.44 0.02 13.10
N TRP A 98 16.07 0.74 14.15
CA TRP A 98 15.79 0.16 15.45
C TRP A 98 14.33 -0.26 15.55
N LEU A 99 14.12 -1.55 15.76
CA LEU A 99 12.82 -2.12 16.10
C LEU A 99 12.53 -1.86 17.59
N ARG A 100 11.31 -1.47 17.88
CA ARG A 100 10.80 -1.31 19.25
C ARG A 100 9.71 -2.36 19.49
N PRO A 101 9.60 -2.90 20.71
CA PRO A 101 8.46 -3.72 21.07
C PRO A 101 7.15 -2.94 20.89
N GLY A 102 6.12 -3.59 20.38
CA GLY A 102 4.83 -2.98 20.16
C GLY A 102 3.83 -3.94 19.56
N THR A 103 2.56 -3.55 19.55
CA THR A 103 1.49 -4.33 18.97
C THR A 103 1.14 -3.77 17.58
N VAL A 104 1.00 -4.66 16.62
CA VAL A 104 0.49 -4.32 15.29
C VAL A 104 -0.89 -4.96 15.14
N HIS A 105 -1.89 -4.12 14.90
CA HIS A 105 -3.25 -4.56 14.59
C HIS A 105 -3.41 -4.69 13.08
N VAL A 106 -4.00 -5.80 12.65
CA VAL A 106 -4.30 -6.10 11.26
C VAL A 106 -5.80 -6.28 11.12
N HIS A 107 -6.45 -5.41 10.36
CA HIS A 107 -7.88 -5.48 10.09
C HIS A 107 -8.09 -5.86 8.63
N LEU A 108 -8.63 -7.04 8.39
CA LEU A 108 -9.09 -7.47 7.07
C LEU A 108 -10.53 -6.98 6.90
N LEU A 109 -10.76 -6.17 5.87
CA LEU A 109 -12.08 -5.61 5.57
C LEU A 109 -12.77 -6.44 4.47
N GLU A 110 -14.03 -6.13 4.21
CA GLU A 110 -14.81 -6.84 3.20
C GLU A 110 -14.14 -6.76 1.81
N PRO A 111 -14.07 -7.90 1.09
CA PRO A 111 -13.50 -7.93 -0.23
C PRO A 111 -14.28 -7.07 -1.22
N ILE A 112 -13.55 -6.32 -2.05
CA ILE A 112 -14.11 -5.53 -3.15
C ILE A 112 -13.92 -6.32 -4.44
N ALA A 113 -15.03 -6.69 -5.09
CA ALA A 113 -15.00 -7.44 -6.34
C ALA A 113 -14.42 -6.59 -7.48
N THR A 114 -13.70 -7.25 -8.39
CA THR A 114 -13.16 -6.64 -9.61
C THR A 114 -13.68 -7.32 -10.88
N ALA A 115 -14.47 -8.37 -10.73
CA ALA A 115 -15.06 -9.10 -11.85
C ALA A 115 -15.86 -8.16 -12.76
N GLY A 116 -15.58 -8.16 -14.05
CA GLY A 116 -16.21 -7.30 -15.04
C GLY A 116 -15.69 -5.87 -15.10
N LEU A 117 -14.79 -5.44 -14.21
CA LEU A 117 -14.14 -4.14 -14.30
C LEU A 117 -13.08 -4.12 -15.40
N GLY A 118 -12.99 -3.00 -16.12
CA GLY A 118 -11.98 -2.72 -17.12
C GLY A 118 -10.90 -1.74 -16.64
N TYR A 119 -9.90 -1.51 -17.48
CA TYR A 119 -8.80 -0.59 -17.17
C TYR A 119 -9.27 0.82 -16.79
N GLN A 120 -10.37 1.31 -17.35
CA GLN A 120 -10.99 2.60 -17.07
C GLN A 120 -11.50 2.71 -15.63
N ASP A 121 -11.84 1.58 -14.98
CA ASP A 121 -12.46 1.54 -13.66
C ASP A 121 -11.44 1.60 -12.51
N ARG A 122 -10.13 1.48 -12.83
CA ARG A 122 -9.03 1.46 -11.84
C ARG A 122 -9.02 2.65 -10.87
N ASP A 123 -9.40 3.84 -11.34
CA ASP A 123 -9.40 5.05 -10.51
C ASP A 123 -10.62 5.08 -9.56
N GLY A 124 -11.76 4.53 -10.03
CA GLY A 124 -12.94 4.28 -9.21
C GLY A 124 -12.67 3.24 -8.12
N LEU A 125 -12.04 2.14 -8.50
CA LEU A 125 -11.64 1.07 -7.59
C LEU A 125 -10.65 1.58 -6.52
N ALA A 126 -9.67 2.39 -6.90
CA ALA A 126 -8.73 3.01 -5.97
C ALA A 126 -9.44 3.90 -4.95
N ARG A 127 -10.42 4.70 -5.39
CA ARG A 127 -11.24 5.51 -4.48
C ARG A 127 -12.06 4.67 -3.52
N ALA A 128 -12.67 3.59 -4.00
CA ALA A 128 -13.47 2.70 -3.17
C ALA A 128 -12.63 2.05 -2.06
N VAL A 129 -11.46 1.52 -2.41
CA VAL A 129 -10.51 0.94 -1.44
C VAL A 129 -10.03 2.00 -0.44
N TYR A 130 -9.71 3.21 -0.90
CA TYR A 130 -9.28 4.30 -0.02
C TYR A 130 -10.38 4.69 0.96
N ALA A 131 -11.62 4.87 0.49
CA ALA A 131 -12.77 5.24 1.31
C ALA A 131 -13.04 4.18 2.39
N CYS A 132 -12.99 2.90 2.02
CA CYS A 132 -13.17 1.78 2.94
C CYS A 132 -12.11 1.80 4.06
N LEU A 133 -10.83 1.99 3.72
CA LEU A 133 -9.74 2.07 4.69
C LEU A 133 -9.84 3.32 5.57
N ALA A 134 -10.18 4.48 5.00
CA ALA A 134 -10.35 5.74 5.73
C ALA A 134 -11.50 5.67 6.73
N GLU A 135 -12.61 5.03 6.36
CA GLU A 135 -13.75 4.82 7.24
C GLU A 135 -13.40 3.88 8.40
N ALA A 136 -12.78 2.74 8.11
CA ALA A 136 -12.32 1.79 9.13
C ALA A 136 -11.33 2.44 10.11
N GLN A 137 -10.39 3.24 9.60
CA GLN A 137 -9.41 3.95 10.41
C GLN A 137 -10.07 4.98 11.32
N ARG A 138 -11.00 5.75 10.78
CA ARG A 138 -11.77 6.73 11.57
C ARG A 138 -12.64 6.07 12.63
N GLY A 139 -13.36 5.00 12.25
CA GLY A 139 -14.25 4.29 13.16
C GLY A 139 -13.54 3.57 14.30
N THR A 140 -12.37 3.00 14.03
CA THR A 140 -11.62 2.19 15.01
C THR A 140 -10.66 3.03 15.85
N TYR A 141 -10.01 4.03 15.24
CA TYR A 141 -8.90 4.77 15.86
C TYR A 141 -9.13 6.28 15.95
N GLY A 142 -10.26 6.80 15.48
CA GLY A 142 -10.55 8.22 15.47
C GLY A 142 -9.66 9.05 14.53
N ILE A 143 -8.91 8.40 13.64
CA ILE A 143 -7.97 9.06 12.73
C ILE A 143 -8.68 9.40 11.43
N ALA A 144 -8.76 10.70 11.12
CA ALA A 144 -9.30 11.19 9.86
C ALA A 144 -8.19 11.28 8.81
N SER A 145 -8.42 10.69 7.64
CA SER A 145 -7.62 10.90 6.44
C SER A 145 -8.34 11.90 5.52
N GLY A 146 -7.57 12.72 4.81
CA GLY A 146 -8.12 13.66 3.84
C GLY A 146 -8.87 12.97 2.70
N ALA A 147 -9.59 13.75 1.87
CA ALA A 147 -10.24 13.21 0.68
C ALA A 147 -9.22 12.53 -0.25
N TYR A 148 -9.64 11.43 -0.87
CA TYR A 148 -8.80 10.73 -1.84
C TYR A 148 -8.35 11.67 -2.96
N ARG A 149 -7.05 11.75 -3.17
CA ARG A 149 -6.42 12.43 -4.29
C ARG A 149 -5.66 11.40 -5.12
N GLY A 150 -5.98 11.32 -6.40
CA GLY A 150 -5.30 10.41 -7.33
C GLY A 150 -3.83 10.78 -7.54
N GLU A 151 -3.05 9.84 -8.02
CA GLU A 151 -1.67 10.11 -8.47
C GLU A 151 -1.69 11.10 -9.64
N GLY A 152 -1.18 12.31 -9.44
CA GLY A 152 -1.18 13.41 -10.43
C GLY A 152 -1.85 14.69 -9.94
N ASP A 153 -2.64 14.65 -8.89
CA ASP A 153 -3.17 15.84 -8.24
C ASP A 153 -2.08 16.44 -7.32
N ARG A 154 -1.31 17.38 -7.87
CA ARG A 154 -0.13 17.98 -7.23
C ARG A 154 -0.44 19.11 -6.25
N THR A 155 -1.67 19.33 -5.89
CA THR A 155 -2.02 20.30 -4.86
C THR A 155 -1.84 19.69 -3.47
N LEU A 156 -0.62 19.53 -3.02
CA LEU A 156 -0.31 19.30 -1.62
C LEU A 156 -0.44 20.63 -0.88
N PRO A 157 -1.26 20.77 0.15
CA PRO A 157 -1.03 21.81 1.13
C PRO A 157 0.22 21.40 1.92
N THR A 158 1.28 22.17 1.76
CA THR A 158 2.41 22.18 2.67
C THR A 158 1.92 22.82 3.97
N ALA A 159 1.46 22.03 4.91
CA ALA A 159 1.36 22.45 6.31
C ALA A 159 1.44 21.20 7.17
N ALA A 160 2.58 21.02 7.79
CA ALA A 160 2.67 20.23 9.01
C ALA A 160 1.83 20.95 10.07
N PRO A 161 0.95 20.27 10.81
CA PRO A 161 0.38 20.86 12.00
C PRO A 161 1.49 20.98 13.04
N GLU A 162 1.82 22.21 13.40
CA GLU A 162 2.60 22.52 14.59
C GLU A 162 1.84 22.03 15.84
N GLY A 163 2.52 21.28 16.68
CA GLY A 163 2.20 21.18 18.10
C GLY A 163 1.18 20.14 18.51
N VAL A 164 1.59 18.87 18.59
CA VAL A 164 1.08 17.98 19.63
C VAL A 164 2.15 17.86 20.70
N ARG A 165 2.01 18.65 21.76
CA ARG A 165 2.74 18.48 23.02
C ARG A 165 2.25 17.18 23.66
N THR A 166 3.16 16.26 23.87
CA THR A 166 2.94 15.06 24.69
C THR A 166 2.82 15.50 26.15
N PRO A 167 1.77 15.10 26.88
CA PRO A 167 1.80 15.21 28.34
C PRO A 167 2.78 14.18 28.91
N ALA A 168 3.41 14.55 30.00
CA ALA A 168 4.44 13.82 30.75
C ALA A 168 3.95 12.47 31.28
#